data_79822f37ee21b2027f20f39958e65249
#
_entry.id   79822f37ee21b2027f20f39958e65249
#
_cell.length_a   1.000
_cell.length_b   1.000
_cell.length_c   1.000
_cell.angle_alpha   90.00
_cell.angle_beta   90.00
_cell.angle_gamma   90.00
#
_symmetry.space_group_name_H-M   'P 1'
#
loop_
_entity.id
_entity.type
_entity.pdbx_description
1 polymer ?
#
loop_
_entity_poly.entity_id
_entity_poly.type
_entity_poly.pdbx_seq_one_letter_code
_entity_poly.pdbx_strand_id
1 'polypeptide(L)'
;MRRTARIHCTSLLRLSLNWVFFFSMPVIQREVSRFQHFLQDQGLKLTPERASLVREIFSTHYHFEADELLFKMKDKKVKISRATVYRTLELLVKSGMVRRVHLGEDHYHYEHISGNSHHDHLICTTCGSVIEFHDPLIEVRQREICDRKRFTPTFHNLQILGVCDSCRRKGEQPDAPDRVKMIGASALQLRQ
;
A
#
# COMPACT_ATOMS: atom_id res chain seq x y z
N MET A 1 38.69 22.03 -47.64
CA MET A 1 38.63 20.77 -46.88
C MET A 1 37.68 20.94 -45.72
N ARG A 2 36.43 20.45 -45.85
CA ARG A 2 35.42 20.50 -44.80
C ARG A 2 35.23 19.10 -44.25
N ARG A 3 35.61 18.87 -42.95
CA ARG A 3 35.37 17.60 -42.23
C ARG A 3 33.96 17.62 -41.69
N THR A 4 33.09 16.76 -42.19
CA THR A 4 31.76 16.49 -41.66
C THR A 4 31.88 15.51 -40.48
N ALA A 5 31.50 15.94 -39.28
CA ALA A 5 31.38 15.10 -38.10
C ALA A 5 30.09 14.29 -38.18
N ARG A 6 30.18 12.98 -38.28
CA ARG A 6 29.04 12.04 -38.11
C ARG A 6 28.73 11.91 -36.63
N ILE A 7 27.58 12.44 -36.23
CA ILE A 7 27.03 12.22 -34.88
C ILE A 7 26.36 10.85 -34.89
N HIS A 8 26.87 9.91 -34.09
CA HIS A 8 26.26 8.60 -33.88
C HIS A 8 25.00 8.77 -33.01
N CYS A 9 23.83 8.75 -33.64
CA CYS A 9 22.52 8.73 -33.00
C CYS A 9 22.09 7.27 -32.76
N THR A 10 22.66 6.61 -31.74
CA THR A 10 22.28 5.21 -31.41
C THR A 10 21.86 5.00 -29.95
N SER A 11 21.82 6.06 -29.11
CA SER A 11 21.50 5.89 -27.69
C SER A 11 20.08 6.28 -27.28
N LEU A 12 19.30 6.96 -28.11
CA LEU A 12 17.97 7.43 -27.77
C LEU A 12 16.82 6.44 -28.11
N LEU A 13 17.08 5.45 -28.93
CA LEU A 13 16.06 4.46 -29.33
C LEU A 13 15.86 3.31 -28.33
N ARG A 14 16.80 3.08 -27.40
CA ARG A 14 16.65 2.02 -26.37
C ARG A 14 15.76 2.43 -25.17
N LEU A 15 15.62 3.71 -24.90
CA LEU A 15 14.78 4.18 -23.78
C LEU A 15 13.28 4.21 -24.11
N SER A 16 12.90 4.38 -25.36
CA SER A 16 11.49 4.45 -25.76
C SER A 16 10.79 3.09 -25.88
N LEU A 17 11.52 2.03 -26.24
CA LEU A 17 10.97 0.68 -26.36
C LEU A 17 10.65 0.04 -24.98
N ASN A 18 11.47 0.31 -23.96
CA ASN A 18 11.20 -0.18 -22.61
C ASN A 18 9.96 0.47 -21.97
N TRP A 19 9.67 1.72 -22.28
CA TRP A 19 8.50 2.45 -21.75
C TRP A 19 7.17 1.95 -22.35
N VAL A 20 7.14 1.69 -23.64
CA VAL A 20 5.94 1.17 -24.33
C VAL A 20 5.63 -0.27 -23.86
N PHE A 21 6.64 -1.11 -23.66
CA PHE A 21 6.47 -2.47 -23.12
C PHE A 21 5.93 -2.47 -21.69
N PHE A 22 6.35 -1.52 -20.85
CA PHE A 22 5.92 -1.42 -19.44
C PHE A 22 4.43 -1.07 -19.31
N PHE A 23 3.88 -0.26 -20.20
CA PHE A 23 2.45 0.10 -20.21
C PHE A 23 1.53 -1.01 -20.75
N SER A 24 2.06 -1.94 -21.52
CA SER A 24 1.31 -3.08 -22.09
C SER A 24 1.25 -4.30 -21.15
N MET A 25 1.97 -4.30 -20.03
CA MET A 25 1.99 -5.43 -19.10
C MET A 25 0.73 -5.43 -18.20
N PRO A 26 0.20 -6.63 -17.83
CA PRO A 26 -0.82 -6.73 -16.78
C PRO A 26 -0.37 -6.02 -15.50
N VAL A 27 -1.30 -5.36 -14.81
CA VAL A 27 -1.01 -4.55 -13.62
C VAL A 27 -0.14 -5.30 -12.60
N ILE A 28 -0.49 -6.54 -12.29
CA ILE A 28 0.25 -7.37 -11.33
C ILE A 28 1.70 -7.61 -11.79
N GLN A 29 1.92 -7.87 -13.07
CA GLN A 29 3.27 -8.11 -13.59
C GLN A 29 4.13 -6.84 -13.53
N ARG A 30 3.54 -5.68 -13.75
CA ARG A 30 4.20 -4.38 -13.60
C ARG A 30 4.64 -4.14 -12.16
N GLU A 31 3.80 -4.48 -11.18
CA GLU A 31 4.14 -4.34 -9.76
C GLU A 31 5.25 -5.31 -9.34
N VAL A 32 5.24 -6.54 -9.84
CA VAL A 32 6.34 -7.51 -9.63
C VAL A 32 7.66 -6.96 -10.19
N SER A 33 7.65 -6.40 -11.40
CA SER A 33 8.84 -5.81 -12.02
C SER A 33 9.34 -4.58 -11.26
N ARG A 34 8.44 -3.73 -10.78
CA ARG A 34 8.76 -2.56 -9.96
C ARG A 34 9.44 -2.96 -8.66
N PHE A 35 8.92 -3.99 -7.98
CA PHE A 35 9.54 -4.53 -6.78
C PHE A 35 10.89 -5.19 -7.07
N GLN A 36 11.04 -5.86 -8.20
CA GLN A 36 12.32 -6.44 -8.62
C GLN A 36 13.40 -5.35 -8.79
N HIS A 37 13.09 -4.24 -9.44
CA HIS A 37 14.03 -3.11 -9.57
C HIS A 37 14.43 -2.55 -8.19
N PHE A 38 13.45 -2.31 -7.32
CA PHE A 38 13.73 -1.86 -5.96
C PHE A 38 14.67 -2.82 -5.21
N LEU A 39 14.45 -4.14 -5.31
CA LEU A 39 15.32 -5.13 -4.69
C LEU A 39 16.74 -5.09 -5.27
N GLN A 40 16.90 -4.93 -6.58
CA GLN A 40 18.21 -4.81 -7.25
C GLN A 40 18.98 -3.59 -6.74
N ASP A 41 18.33 -2.45 -6.56
CA ASP A 41 18.92 -1.24 -5.99
C ASP A 41 19.40 -1.45 -4.54
N GLN A 42 18.78 -2.38 -3.82
CA GLN A 42 19.19 -2.79 -2.47
C GLN A 42 20.19 -3.96 -2.45
N GLY A 43 20.69 -4.41 -3.61
CA GLY A 43 21.56 -5.58 -3.71
C GLY A 43 20.87 -6.92 -3.41
N LEU A 44 19.55 -6.96 -3.43
CA LEU A 44 18.73 -8.14 -3.11
C LEU A 44 18.17 -8.80 -4.37
N LYS A 45 17.84 -10.08 -4.26
CA LYS A 45 17.23 -10.86 -5.36
C LYS A 45 15.74 -11.07 -5.12
N LEU A 46 14.97 -11.03 -6.20
CA LEU A 46 13.58 -11.49 -6.21
C LEU A 46 13.56 -13.02 -6.33
N THR A 47 13.31 -13.71 -5.20
CA THR A 47 13.16 -15.17 -5.22
C THR A 47 11.78 -15.58 -5.75
N PRO A 48 11.59 -16.82 -6.24
CA PRO A 48 10.28 -17.30 -6.70
C PRO A 48 9.18 -17.16 -5.63
N GLU A 49 9.50 -17.41 -4.36
CA GLU A 49 8.57 -17.31 -3.25
C GLU A 49 8.15 -15.85 -3.03
N ARG A 50 9.11 -14.91 -3.05
CA ARG A 50 8.82 -13.48 -2.98
C ARG A 50 7.98 -13.01 -4.15
N ALA A 51 8.30 -13.44 -5.37
CA ALA A 51 7.51 -13.09 -6.55
C ALA A 51 6.07 -13.60 -6.46
N SER A 52 5.88 -14.82 -5.94
CA SER A 52 4.54 -15.39 -5.72
C SER A 52 3.77 -14.63 -4.65
N LEU A 53 4.43 -14.24 -3.54
CA LEU A 53 3.83 -13.44 -2.49
C LEU A 53 3.42 -12.05 -3.01
N VAL A 54 4.27 -11.39 -3.80
CA VAL A 54 3.96 -10.09 -4.42
C VAL A 54 2.75 -10.21 -5.34
N ARG A 55 2.67 -11.25 -6.18
CA ARG A 55 1.47 -11.47 -7.02
C ARG A 55 0.21 -11.65 -6.18
N GLU A 56 0.28 -12.37 -5.07
CA GLU A 56 -0.84 -12.56 -4.15
C GLU A 56 -1.31 -11.24 -3.57
N ILE A 57 -0.39 -10.43 -3.04
CA ILE A 57 -0.66 -9.12 -2.47
C ILE A 57 -1.38 -8.23 -3.48
N PHE A 58 -0.86 -8.10 -4.71
CA PHE A 58 -1.43 -7.23 -5.73
C PHE A 58 -2.63 -7.82 -6.48
N SER A 59 -3.00 -9.06 -6.20
CA SER A 59 -4.27 -9.65 -6.64
C SER A 59 -5.40 -9.48 -5.60
N THR A 60 -5.06 -9.12 -4.37
CA THR A 60 -6.01 -8.88 -3.28
C THR A 60 -6.43 -7.40 -3.30
N HIS A 61 -7.73 -7.13 -3.25
CA HIS A 61 -8.27 -5.76 -3.30
C HIS A 61 -8.60 -5.18 -1.92
N TYR A 62 -8.27 -5.91 -0.85
CA TYR A 62 -8.62 -5.56 0.53
C TYR A 62 -7.38 -5.46 1.39
N HIS A 63 -7.56 -4.94 2.61
CA HIS A 63 -6.56 -5.05 3.66
C HIS A 63 -6.24 -6.51 3.92
N PHE A 64 -4.99 -6.79 4.25
CA PHE A 64 -4.53 -8.15 4.53
C PHE A 64 -3.53 -8.15 5.68
N GLU A 65 -3.45 -9.27 6.36
CA GLU A 65 -2.50 -9.52 7.43
C GLU A 65 -1.37 -10.43 6.96
N ALA A 66 -0.22 -10.32 7.64
CA ALA A 66 0.93 -11.15 7.33
C ALA A 66 0.65 -12.64 7.49
N ASP A 67 -0.12 -13.02 8.51
CA ASP A 67 -0.45 -14.41 8.79
C ASP A 67 -1.52 -14.95 7.82
N GLU A 68 -2.48 -14.12 7.42
CA GLU A 68 -3.43 -14.47 6.36
C GLU A 68 -2.72 -14.77 5.03
N LEU A 69 -1.75 -13.93 4.65
CA LEU A 69 -0.93 -14.19 3.49
C LEU A 69 -0.13 -15.48 3.60
N LEU A 70 0.42 -15.78 4.77
CA LEU A 70 1.12 -17.06 5.00
C LEU A 70 0.20 -18.25 4.80
N PHE A 71 -1.06 -18.18 5.27
CA PHE A 71 -2.07 -19.22 5.04
C PHE A 71 -2.37 -19.36 3.55
N LYS A 72 -2.71 -18.28 2.86
CA LYS A 72 -2.98 -18.28 1.41
C LYS A 72 -1.82 -18.87 0.60
N MET A 73 -0.57 -18.55 0.97
CA MET A 73 0.60 -19.10 0.29
C MET A 73 0.76 -20.59 0.52
N LYS A 74 0.46 -21.10 1.73
CA LYS A 74 0.47 -22.55 2.03
C LYS A 74 -0.58 -23.30 1.25
N ASP A 75 -1.80 -22.77 1.15
CA ASP A 75 -2.90 -23.36 0.36
C ASP A 75 -2.52 -23.46 -1.12
N LYS A 76 -1.80 -22.48 -1.64
CA LYS A 76 -1.23 -22.49 -3.00
C LYS A 76 0.03 -23.37 -3.13
N LYS A 77 0.39 -24.14 -2.09
CA LYS A 77 1.56 -25.02 -2.04
C LYS A 77 2.90 -24.31 -2.28
N VAL A 78 2.96 -23.01 -2.00
CA VAL A 78 4.20 -22.24 -2.05
C VAL A 78 4.95 -22.41 -0.73
N LYS A 79 6.17 -22.93 -0.80
CA LYS A 79 7.04 -23.13 0.38
C LYS A 79 7.64 -21.78 0.82
N ILE A 80 6.96 -21.05 1.68
CA ILE A 80 7.41 -19.78 2.22
C ILE A 80 7.43 -19.82 3.74
N SER A 81 8.45 -19.24 4.37
CA SER A 81 8.52 -19.11 5.82
C SER A 81 7.84 -17.82 6.29
N ARG A 82 7.34 -17.82 7.54
CA ARG A 82 6.81 -16.61 8.19
C ARG A 82 7.81 -15.45 8.11
N ALA A 83 9.08 -15.71 8.42
CA ALA A 83 10.14 -14.70 8.32
C ALA A 83 10.29 -14.11 6.92
N THR A 84 10.11 -14.90 5.86
CA THR A 84 10.15 -14.41 4.47
C THR A 84 8.96 -13.52 4.15
N VAL A 85 7.75 -13.84 4.66
CA VAL A 85 6.56 -12.99 4.50
C VAL A 85 6.81 -11.63 5.12
N TYR A 86 7.17 -11.58 6.42
CA TYR A 86 7.40 -10.32 7.14
C TYR A 86 8.51 -9.48 6.51
N ARG A 87 9.67 -10.08 6.17
CA ARG A 87 10.75 -9.35 5.51
C ARG A 87 10.35 -8.82 4.15
N THR A 88 9.52 -9.54 3.40
CA THR A 88 9.05 -9.07 2.08
C THR A 88 8.06 -7.92 2.25
N LEU A 89 7.16 -7.97 3.24
CA LEU A 89 6.25 -6.87 3.56
C LEU A 89 7.01 -5.61 3.99
N GLU A 90 8.06 -5.75 4.81
CA GLU A 90 8.90 -4.60 5.17
C GLU A 90 9.58 -3.96 3.97
N LEU A 91 10.07 -4.76 3.02
CA LEU A 91 10.67 -4.26 1.78
C LEU A 91 9.62 -3.59 0.88
N LEU A 92 8.41 -4.12 0.82
CA LEU A 92 7.29 -3.50 0.08
C LEU A 92 6.85 -2.17 0.71
N VAL A 93 6.87 -2.07 2.05
CA VAL A 93 6.62 -0.80 2.75
C VAL A 93 7.74 0.21 2.46
N LYS A 94 9.01 -0.20 2.55
CA LYS A 94 10.16 0.66 2.22
C LYS A 94 10.14 1.14 0.76
N SER A 95 9.65 0.33 -0.16
CA SER A 95 9.52 0.72 -1.57
C SER A 95 8.33 1.64 -1.86
N GLY A 96 7.47 1.91 -0.86
CA GLY A 96 6.24 2.68 -1.04
C GLY A 96 5.18 1.98 -1.89
N MET A 97 5.25 0.65 -2.03
CA MET A 97 4.28 -0.14 -2.78
C MET A 97 3.15 -0.67 -1.91
N VAL A 98 3.40 -0.80 -0.61
CA VAL A 98 2.46 -1.22 0.43
C VAL A 98 2.57 -0.26 1.59
N ARG A 99 1.47 0.01 2.27
CA ARG A 99 1.46 0.76 3.54
C ARG A 99 0.92 -0.10 4.67
N ARG A 100 1.31 0.25 5.89
CA ARG A 100 0.72 -0.30 7.11
C ARG A 100 -0.48 0.54 7.48
N VAL A 101 -1.57 -0.12 7.84
CA VAL A 101 -2.80 0.51 8.32
C VAL A 101 -3.10 -0.03 9.71
N HIS A 102 -3.42 0.84 10.63
CA HIS A 102 -3.87 0.46 11.97
C HIS A 102 -5.39 0.58 12.02
N LEU A 103 -6.08 -0.55 12.10
CA LEU A 103 -7.54 -0.61 12.07
C LEU A 103 -8.17 -0.75 13.47
N GLY A 104 -7.46 -0.31 14.52
CA GLY A 104 -7.94 -0.37 15.92
C GLY A 104 -7.66 -1.69 16.63
N GLU A 105 -6.95 -2.61 16.01
CA GLU A 105 -6.51 -3.90 16.56
C GLU A 105 -5.05 -3.85 17.02
N ASP A 106 -4.59 -4.83 17.81
CA ASP A 106 -3.23 -4.88 18.34
C ASP A 106 -2.17 -5.28 17.29
N HIS A 107 -2.57 -5.47 16.02
CA HIS A 107 -1.69 -5.84 14.91
C HIS A 107 -1.86 -4.93 13.71
N TYR A 108 -0.87 -4.97 12.80
CA TYR A 108 -0.87 -4.17 11.60
C TYR A 108 -1.58 -4.89 10.45
N HIS A 109 -2.49 -4.20 9.81
CA HIS A 109 -2.96 -4.52 8.48
C HIS A 109 -2.08 -3.88 7.43
N TYR A 110 -2.10 -4.42 6.24
CA TYR A 110 -1.36 -3.91 5.09
C TYR A 110 -2.32 -3.69 3.93
N GLU A 111 -2.04 -2.68 3.13
CA GLU A 111 -2.72 -2.47 1.86
C GLU A 111 -1.73 -2.05 0.79
N HIS A 112 -1.97 -2.42 -0.47
CA HIS A 112 -1.14 -1.97 -1.58
C HIS A 112 -1.58 -0.59 -2.05
N ILE A 113 -0.59 0.23 -2.47
CA ILE A 113 -0.80 1.61 -2.93
C ILE A 113 -0.99 1.66 -4.46
N SER A 114 -1.17 0.53 -5.11
CA SER A 114 -1.29 0.43 -6.56
C SER A 114 -2.68 0.80 -7.02
N GLY A 115 -2.76 1.76 -7.93
CA GLY A 115 -3.97 1.99 -8.71
C GLY A 115 -4.86 3.15 -8.32
N ASN A 116 -4.32 4.19 -7.71
CA ASN A 116 -4.88 5.55 -7.76
C ASN A 116 -6.06 5.94 -6.89
N SER A 117 -6.66 5.16 -6.09
CA SER A 117 -7.65 5.74 -5.20
C SER A 117 -7.13 5.78 -3.78
N HIS A 118 -6.75 6.98 -3.32
CA HIS A 118 -6.80 7.25 -1.91
C HIS A 118 -8.22 6.91 -1.46
N HIS A 119 -8.35 6.08 -0.44
CA HIS A 119 -9.62 5.76 0.17
C HIS A 119 -9.50 5.91 1.68
N ASP A 120 -10.59 6.34 2.25
CA ASP A 120 -10.79 6.54 3.67
C ASP A 120 -11.57 5.35 4.25
N HIS A 121 -11.60 5.22 5.56
CA HIS A 121 -12.14 4.03 6.20
C HIS A 121 -13.21 4.36 7.25
N LEU A 122 -14.33 3.63 7.21
CA LEU A 122 -15.26 3.50 8.32
C LEU A 122 -14.95 2.18 9.02
N ILE A 123 -14.63 2.23 10.30
CA ILE A 123 -14.22 1.05 11.08
C ILE A 123 -15.25 0.79 12.17
N CYS A 124 -15.85 -0.40 12.16
CA CYS A 124 -16.76 -0.80 13.22
C CYS A 124 -15.96 -1.27 14.45
N THR A 125 -16.11 -0.56 15.57
CA THR A 125 -15.43 -0.90 16.83
C THR A 125 -15.95 -2.16 17.49
N THR A 126 -17.15 -2.63 17.09
CA THR A 126 -17.80 -3.82 17.66
C THR A 126 -17.41 -5.11 16.94
N CYS A 127 -17.42 -5.11 15.59
CA CYS A 127 -17.17 -6.33 14.82
C CYS A 127 -15.92 -6.27 13.93
N GLY A 128 -15.15 -5.18 13.98
CA GLY A 128 -13.95 -5.00 13.17
C GLY A 128 -14.20 -4.78 11.68
N SER A 129 -15.46 -4.72 11.20
CA SER A 129 -15.72 -4.54 9.77
C SER A 129 -15.22 -3.19 9.28
N VAL A 130 -14.55 -3.19 8.14
CA VAL A 130 -13.99 -2.02 7.49
C VAL A 130 -14.75 -1.75 6.20
N ILE A 131 -15.19 -0.51 6.00
CA ILE A 131 -15.84 -0.04 4.78
C ILE A 131 -14.94 1.06 4.19
N GLU A 132 -14.49 0.85 2.97
CA GLU A 132 -13.74 1.84 2.22
C GLU A 132 -14.68 2.83 1.56
N PHE A 133 -14.30 4.11 1.54
CA PHE A 133 -15.02 5.13 0.81
C PHE A 133 -14.05 6.16 0.22
N HIS A 134 -14.50 6.85 -0.81
CA HIS A 134 -13.81 7.99 -1.38
C HIS A 134 -14.81 9.10 -1.62
N ASP A 135 -14.54 10.27 -1.04
CA ASP A 135 -15.36 11.46 -1.24
C ASP A 135 -14.51 12.63 -1.76
N PRO A 136 -14.70 13.03 -3.03
CA PRO A 136 -13.95 14.16 -3.60
C PRO A 136 -14.10 15.48 -2.84
N LEU A 137 -15.22 15.69 -2.15
CA LEU A 137 -15.45 16.91 -1.37
C LEU A 137 -14.58 16.95 -0.11
N ILE A 138 -14.38 15.80 0.53
CA ILE A 138 -13.46 15.67 1.67
C ILE A 138 -12.04 15.98 1.22
N GLU A 139 -11.61 15.44 0.07
CA GLU A 139 -10.30 15.68 -0.50
C GLU A 139 -10.05 17.17 -0.81
N VAL A 140 -11.03 17.81 -1.42
CA VAL A 140 -10.97 19.26 -1.71
C VAL A 140 -10.87 20.05 -0.41
N ARG A 141 -11.69 19.69 0.58
CA ARG A 141 -11.72 20.41 1.85
C ARG A 141 -10.43 20.31 2.65
N GLN A 142 -9.83 19.14 2.67
CA GLN A 142 -8.52 18.92 3.30
C GLN A 142 -7.44 19.79 2.63
N ARG A 143 -7.41 19.84 1.30
CA ARG A 143 -6.51 20.68 0.52
C ARG A 143 -6.67 22.16 0.85
N GLU A 144 -7.90 22.67 0.83
CA GLU A 144 -8.20 24.06 1.20
C GLU A 144 -7.74 24.42 2.62
N ILE A 145 -7.84 23.48 3.57
CA ILE A 145 -7.36 23.68 4.94
C ILE A 145 -5.84 23.80 4.94
N CYS A 146 -5.14 22.93 4.25
CA CYS A 146 -3.69 22.96 4.12
C CYS A 146 -3.21 24.28 3.49
N ASP A 147 -3.83 24.70 2.40
CA ASP A 147 -3.49 25.94 1.68
C ASP A 147 -3.68 27.18 2.58
N ARG A 148 -4.80 27.27 3.27
CA ARG A 148 -5.06 28.37 4.22
C ARG A 148 -4.04 28.42 5.37
N LYS A 149 -3.53 27.26 5.76
CA LYS A 149 -2.52 27.14 6.81
C LYS A 149 -1.09 27.21 6.27
N ARG A 150 -0.91 27.39 4.94
CA ARG A 150 0.40 27.35 4.27
C ARG A 150 1.16 26.06 4.56
N PHE A 151 0.45 24.93 4.59
CA PHE A 151 0.96 23.61 4.91
C PHE A 151 0.97 22.74 3.65
N THR A 152 2.11 22.18 3.31
CA THR A 152 2.25 21.25 2.19
C THR A 152 2.04 19.82 2.71
N PRO A 153 0.90 19.16 2.43
CA PRO A 153 0.66 17.81 2.88
C PRO A 153 1.52 16.82 2.08
N THR A 154 2.07 15.84 2.76
CA THR A 154 2.77 14.71 2.12
C THR A 154 1.92 13.46 2.11
N PHE A 155 1.03 13.35 3.08
CA PHE A 155 0.13 12.20 3.26
C PHE A 155 -1.00 12.58 4.21
N HIS A 156 -2.17 11.96 4.04
CA HIS A 156 -3.25 11.98 5.03
C HIS A 156 -3.89 10.59 5.16
N ASN A 157 -4.60 10.38 6.25
CA ASN A 157 -5.35 9.17 6.54
C ASN A 157 -6.59 9.58 7.35
N LEU A 158 -7.77 9.35 6.80
CA LEU A 158 -9.03 9.58 7.49
C LEU A 158 -9.64 8.25 7.89
N GLN A 159 -9.87 8.09 9.19
CA GLN A 159 -10.58 6.96 9.76
C GLN A 159 -11.73 7.45 10.60
N ILE A 160 -12.91 6.92 10.37
CA ILE A 160 -14.10 7.18 11.16
C ILE A 160 -14.45 5.89 11.91
N LEU A 161 -14.34 5.93 13.22
CA LEU A 161 -14.65 4.81 14.09
C LEU A 161 -16.10 4.92 14.58
N GLY A 162 -16.82 3.80 14.61
CA GLY A 162 -18.21 3.79 15.01
C GLY A 162 -18.79 2.39 15.03
N VAL A 163 -20.11 2.27 15.00
CA VAL A 163 -20.83 0.99 14.96
C VAL A 163 -21.52 0.83 13.61
N CYS A 164 -21.25 -0.25 12.90
CA CYS A 164 -21.86 -0.51 11.61
C CYS A 164 -23.37 -0.79 11.74
N ASP A 165 -24.10 -0.66 10.65
CA ASP A 165 -25.57 -0.85 10.64
C ASP A 165 -25.99 -2.23 11.14
N SER A 166 -25.23 -3.29 10.84
CA SER A 166 -25.50 -4.64 11.33
C SER A 166 -25.41 -4.76 12.86
N CYS A 167 -24.37 -4.17 13.47
CA CYS A 167 -24.22 -4.17 14.92
C CYS A 167 -25.24 -3.26 15.59
N ARG A 168 -25.51 -2.09 15.03
CA ARG A 168 -26.54 -1.17 15.52
C ARG A 168 -27.93 -1.82 15.57
N ARG A 169 -28.29 -2.60 14.55
CA ARG A 169 -29.56 -3.38 14.54
C ARG A 169 -29.61 -4.45 15.61
N LYS A 170 -28.47 -4.94 16.09
CA LYS A 170 -28.38 -5.86 17.23
C LYS A 170 -28.42 -5.17 18.60
N GLY A 171 -28.56 -3.84 18.62
CA GLY A 171 -28.59 -3.06 19.87
C GLY A 171 -27.22 -2.64 20.39
N GLU A 172 -26.16 -2.87 19.63
CA GLU A 172 -24.81 -2.43 20.01
C GLU A 172 -24.71 -0.93 19.93
N GLN A 173 -24.08 -0.32 20.95
CA GLN A 173 -23.82 1.11 21.03
C GLN A 173 -22.34 1.39 20.81
N PRO A 174 -21.99 2.56 20.25
CA PRO A 174 -20.58 2.91 20.14
C PRO A 174 -19.97 3.09 21.53
N ASP A 175 -18.92 2.32 21.82
CA ASP A 175 -18.09 2.59 22.99
C ASP A 175 -17.43 3.95 22.84
N ALA A 176 -17.34 4.67 23.96
CA ALA A 176 -16.58 5.91 23.97
C ALA A 176 -15.12 5.59 23.59
N PRO A 177 -14.57 6.22 22.55
CA PRO A 177 -13.23 5.89 22.08
C PRO A 177 -12.23 6.12 23.21
N ASP A 178 -11.43 5.10 23.53
CA ASP A 178 -10.31 5.25 24.47
C ASP A 178 -9.28 6.19 23.82
N ARG A 179 -9.35 7.46 24.20
CA ARG A 179 -8.48 8.53 23.66
C ARG A 179 -7.01 8.22 23.83
N VAL A 180 -6.64 7.43 24.84
CA VAL A 180 -5.24 7.06 25.11
C VAL A 180 -4.73 6.05 24.07
N LYS A 181 -5.54 5.05 23.70
CA LYS A 181 -5.19 4.09 22.63
C LYS A 181 -5.08 4.76 21.27
N MET A 182 -5.97 5.71 20.97
CA MET A 182 -5.94 6.43 19.69
C MET A 182 -4.73 7.35 19.53
N ILE A 183 -4.29 8.00 20.61
CA ILE A 183 -3.11 8.91 20.58
C ILE A 183 -1.81 8.10 20.53
N GLY A 184 -1.74 6.98 21.23
CA GLY A 184 -0.55 6.13 21.26
C GLY A 184 -0.19 5.53 19.90
N ALA A 185 -1.17 5.13 19.11
CA ALA A 185 -0.95 4.57 17.78
C ALA A 185 -0.36 5.60 16.79
N SER A 186 -0.77 6.88 16.87
CA SER A 186 -0.24 7.94 16.00
C SER A 186 1.12 8.48 16.43
N ALA A 187 1.41 8.50 17.73
CA ALA A 187 2.63 9.13 18.26
C ALA A 187 3.90 8.26 18.08
N LEU A 188 3.75 6.95 18.00
CA LEU A 188 4.88 6.02 17.81
C LEU A 188 5.41 5.99 16.37
N GLN A 189 4.66 6.45 15.38
CA GLN A 189 5.08 6.47 13.98
C GLN A 189 5.93 7.68 13.59
N LEU A 190 6.02 8.71 14.45
CA LEU A 190 6.76 9.95 14.18
C LEU A 190 8.20 9.96 14.73
N ARG A 191 8.68 8.86 15.32
CA ARG A 191 10.01 8.77 15.95
C ARG A 191 10.94 7.68 15.38
N GLN A 192 10.68 7.24 14.12
CA GLN A 192 11.64 6.34 13.44
C GLN A 192 12.00 6.87 12.06
#